data_be3b66955c5c7dbf715b5debb6aa0101
#
_entry.id   be3b66955c5c7dbf715b5debb6aa0101
#
_cell.length_a   1.000
_cell.length_b   1.000
_cell.length_c   1.000
_cell.angle_alpha   90.00
_cell.angle_beta   90.00
_cell.angle_gamma   90.00
#
_symmetry.space_group_name_H-M   'P 1'
#
loop_
_entity.id
_entity.type
_entity.pdbx_description
1 polymer ?
#
loop_
_entity_poly.entity_id
_entity_poly.type
_entity_poly.pdbx_seq_one_letter_code
_entity_poly.pdbx_strand_id
1 'polypeptide(L)'
;LKNQLNEANEQIKDLVKREERQRIARDLHDTLGHTLSLITLKSQLVEKLIVKNPERASIEAKEITQTSRTALKQLRELISDMRMITVEEELEQIKAILQAANIELEVKQEANSSSLSPIEQNILGMCLREAVTNIVKHSKATECIVSVLESQGELILKVEDNGVGLENQNHDGNGIRGMKERIALIDGFVELGTINPGTLLIVKVPVVIRTGKDEVRA
;
A
#
# COMPACT_ATOMS: atom_id res chain seq x y z
N LEU A 1 4.03 -28.04 -30.16
CA LEU A 1 2.57 -27.96 -29.88
C LEU A 1 2.30 -27.67 -28.38
N LYS A 2 2.85 -28.46 -27.43
CA LYS A 2 2.64 -28.28 -25.97
C LYS A 2 3.14 -26.92 -25.47
N ASN A 3 4.30 -26.46 -25.92
CA ASN A 3 4.86 -25.15 -25.55
C ASN A 3 4.02 -23.98 -26.11
N GLN A 4 3.57 -24.10 -27.36
CA GLN A 4 2.70 -23.09 -27.98
C GLN A 4 1.33 -22.99 -27.26
N LEU A 5 0.80 -24.13 -26.79
CA LEU A 5 -0.44 -24.14 -26.01
C LEU A 5 -0.26 -23.48 -24.64
N ASN A 6 0.88 -23.71 -23.99
CA ASN A 6 1.21 -23.08 -22.70
C ASN A 6 1.40 -21.58 -22.86
N GLU A 7 2.12 -21.13 -23.89
CA GLU A 7 2.29 -19.70 -24.21
C GLU A 7 0.94 -19.02 -24.51
N ALA A 8 0.07 -19.66 -25.31
CA ALA A 8 -1.25 -19.14 -25.58
C ALA A 8 -2.12 -19.06 -24.32
N ASN A 9 -2.06 -20.05 -23.44
CA ASN A 9 -2.77 -20.03 -22.16
C ASN A 9 -2.28 -18.90 -21.22
N GLU A 10 -0.98 -18.66 -21.15
CA GLU A 10 -0.43 -17.53 -20.37
C GLU A 10 -0.87 -16.18 -20.97
N GLN A 11 -0.84 -16.03 -22.29
CA GLN A 11 -1.35 -14.83 -22.97
C GLN A 11 -2.84 -14.59 -22.69
N ILE A 12 -3.66 -15.64 -22.73
CA ILE A 12 -5.08 -15.56 -22.41
C ILE A 12 -5.27 -15.13 -20.94
N LYS A 13 -4.53 -15.72 -20.01
CA LYS A 13 -4.58 -15.33 -18.59
C LYS A 13 -4.23 -13.86 -18.39
N ASP A 14 -3.20 -13.37 -19.08
CA ASP A 14 -2.78 -11.97 -18.99
C ASP A 14 -3.80 -11.01 -19.58
N LEU A 15 -4.44 -11.39 -20.70
CA LEU A 15 -5.53 -10.60 -21.29
C LEU A 15 -6.74 -10.52 -20.37
N VAL A 16 -7.17 -11.66 -19.79
CA VAL A 16 -8.28 -11.71 -18.83
C VAL A 16 -7.96 -10.86 -17.59
N LYS A 17 -6.72 -10.91 -17.07
CA LYS A 17 -6.31 -10.05 -15.96
C LYS A 17 -6.36 -8.55 -16.31
N ARG A 18 -5.94 -8.17 -17.52
CA ARG A 18 -6.00 -6.77 -17.97
C ARG A 18 -7.43 -6.29 -18.12
N GLU A 19 -8.29 -7.11 -18.71
CA GLU A 19 -9.71 -6.78 -18.93
C GLU A 19 -10.45 -6.62 -17.58
N GLU A 20 -10.19 -7.51 -16.63
CA GLU A 20 -10.74 -7.43 -15.28
C GLU A 20 -10.24 -6.19 -14.52
N ARG A 21 -8.93 -5.86 -14.62
CA ARG A 21 -8.39 -4.61 -14.06
C ARG A 21 -9.06 -3.37 -14.66
N GLN A 22 -9.32 -3.35 -15.96
CA GLN A 22 -10.01 -2.22 -16.60
C GLN A 22 -11.48 -2.13 -16.18
N ARG A 23 -12.15 -3.26 -15.97
CA ARG A 23 -13.51 -3.30 -15.47
C ARG A 23 -13.57 -2.72 -14.05
N ILE A 24 -12.72 -3.22 -13.17
CA ILE A 24 -12.64 -2.75 -11.77
C ILE A 24 -12.27 -1.27 -11.71
N ALA A 25 -11.33 -0.80 -12.52
CA ALA A 25 -10.95 0.61 -12.57
C ALA A 25 -12.14 1.52 -12.97
N ARG A 26 -13.01 1.07 -13.88
CA ARG A 26 -14.25 1.78 -14.22
C ARG A 26 -15.25 1.76 -13.07
N ASP A 27 -15.50 0.60 -12.48
CA ASP A 27 -16.42 0.45 -11.35
C ASP A 27 -15.98 1.29 -10.13
N LEU A 28 -14.66 1.35 -9.89
CA LEU A 28 -14.04 2.23 -8.90
C LEU A 28 -14.25 3.71 -9.22
N HIS A 29 -13.98 4.10 -10.47
CA HIS A 29 -14.13 5.49 -10.89
C HIS A 29 -15.57 5.97 -10.74
N ASP A 30 -16.53 5.16 -11.13
CA ASP A 30 -17.95 5.48 -11.06
C ASP A 30 -18.44 5.56 -9.61
N THR A 31 -18.07 4.59 -8.77
CA THR A 31 -18.48 4.55 -7.35
C THR A 31 -17.82 5.67 -6.55
N LEU A 32 -16.50 5.85 -6.72
CA LEU A 32 -15.75 6.90 -6.02
C LEU A 32 -16.11 8.30 -6.52
N GLY A 33 -16.27 8.46 -7.84
CA GLY A 33 -16.64 9.75 -8.43
C GLY A 33 -17.96 10.26 -7.89
N HIS A 34 -18.98 9.39 -7.79
CA HIS A 34 -20.27 9.73 -7.21
C HIS A 34 -20.16 10.08 -5.72
N THR A 35 -19.46 9.28 -4.94
CA THR A 35 -19.29 9.49 -3.50
C THR A 35 -18.50 10.75 -3.18
N LEU A 36 -17.43 11.04 -3.91
CA LEU A 36 -16.63 12.26 -3.76
C LEU A 36 -17.44 13.50 -4.12
N SER A 37 -18.27 13.41 -5.18
CA SER A 37 -19.17 14.51 -5.56
C SER A 37 -20.20 14.80 -4.45
N LEU A 38 -20.77 13.76 -3.83
CA LEU A 38 -21.68 13.91 -2.70
C LEU A 38 -21.00 14.55 -1.48
N ILE A 39 -19.79 14.10 -1.14
CA ILE A 39 -18.99 14.69 -0.06
C ILE A 39 -18.72 16.16 -0.32
N THR A 40 -18.34 16.51 -1.56
CA THR A 40 -18.08 17.90 -1.96
C THR A 40 -19.33 18.75 -1.80
N LEU A 41 -20.48 18.28 -2.27
CA LEU A 41 -21.76 18.99 -2.16
C LEU A 41 -22.16 19.21 -0.70
N LYS A 42 -22.04 18.17 0.14
CA LYS A 42 -22.32 18.27 1.58
C LYS A 42 -21.34 19.19 2.29
N SER A 43 -20.07 19.20 1.92
CA SER A 43 -19.08 20.14 2.47
C SER A 43 -19.45 21.60 2.17
N GLN A 44 -19.88 21.90 0.96
CA GLN A 44 -20.38 23.23 0.58
C GLN A 44 -21.66 23.61 1.34
N LEU A 45 -22.52 22.63 1.64
CA LEU A 45 -23.71 22.85 2.44
C LEU A 45 -23.34 23.18 3.90
N VAL A 46 -22.39 22.44 4.49
CA VAL A 46 -21.86 22.72 5.84
C VAL A 46 -21.31 24.14 5.91
N GLU A 47 -20.51 24.57 4.94
CA GLU A 47 -19.95 25.91 4.87
C GLU A 47 -21.06 27.00 4.91
N LYS A 48 -22.14 26.80 4.17
CA LYS A 48 -23.27 27.73 4.15
C LYS A 48 -24.11 27.71 5.43
N LEU A 49 -24.17 26.59 6.12
CA LEU A 49 -24.97 26.38 7.32
C LEU A 49 -24.24 26.74 8.62
N ILE A 50 -22.91 26.75 8.64
CA ILE A 50 -22.14 26.89 9.87
C ILE A 50 -22.48 28.12 10.70
N VAL A 51 -22.84 29.23 10.04
CA VAL A 51 -23.26 30.47 10.69
C VAL A 51 -24.78 30.54 10.87
N LYS A 52 -25.56 30.00 9.90
CA LYS A 52 -27.02 30.14 9.88
C LYS A 52 -27.73 29.07 10.74
N ASN A 53 -27.21 27.88 10.80
CA ASN A 53 -27.78 26.76 11.54
C ASN A 53 -26.66 25.77 11.94
N PRO A 54 -25.92 26.05 13.03
CA PRO A 54 -24.78 25.22 13.47
C PRO A 54 -25.16 23.78 13.79
N GLU A 55 -26.36 23.53 14.31
CA GLU A 55 -26.82 22.17 14.63
C GLU A 55 -26.95 21.33 13.35
N ARG A 56 -27.57 21.88 12.31
CA ARG A 56 -27.72 21.22 11.02
C ARG A 56 -26.36 21.07 10.32
N ALA A 57 -25.47 22.05 10.43
CA ALA A 57 -24.09 21.94 9.93
C ALA A 57 -23.34 20.76 10.58
N SER A 58 -23.52 20.55 11.88
CA SER A 58 -22.93 19.42 12.62
C SER A 58 -23.45 18.07 12.14
N ILE A 59 -24.75 17.96 11.83
CA ILE A 59 -25.37 16.75 11.29
C ILE A 59 -24.76 16.42 9.92
N GLU A 60 -24.73 17.38 9.00
CA GLU A 60 -24.16 17.19 7.66
C GLU A 60 -22.67 16.83 7.71
N ALA A 61 -21.90 17.39 8.62
CA ALA A 61 -20.51 17.05 8.84
C ALA A 61 -20.32 15.59 9.32
N LYS A 62 -21.20 15.10 10.20
CA LYS A 62 -21.21 13.68 10.62
C LYS A 62 -21.56 12.76 9.46
N GLU A 63 -22.50 13.15 8.61
CA GLU A 63 -22.88 12.37 7.43
C GLU A 63 -21.74 12.31 6.41
N ILE A 64 -20.96 13.39 6.21
CA ILE A 64 -19.73 13.38 5.40
C ILE A 64 -18.76 12.35 5.95
N THR A 65 -18.54 12.36 7.26
CA THR A 65 -17.62 11.40 7.91
C THR A 65 -18.08 9.96 7.70
N GLN A 66 -19.36 9.69 7.86
CA GLN A 66 -19.93 8.34 7.66
C GLN A 66 -19.84 7.91 6.20
N THR A 67 -20.17 8.78 5.26
CA THR A 67 -20.10 8.51 3.82
C THR A 67 -18.66 8.21 3.41
N SER A 68 -17.69 8.98 3.90
CA SER A 68 -16.25 8.74 3.66
C SER A 68 -15.80 7.39 4.20
N ARG A 69 -16.21 7.01 5.42
CA ARG A 69 -15.88 5.69 6.00
C ARG A 69 -16.47 4.54 5.20
N THR A 70 -17.71 4.68 4.75
CA THR A 70 -18.38 3.68 3.92
C THR A 70 -17.68 3.52 2.57
N ALA A 71 -17.33 4.63 1.91
CA ALA A 71 -16.59 4.60 0.66
C ALA A 71 -15.22 3.93 0.78
N LEU A 72 -14.49 4.24 1.85
CA LEU A 72 -13.21 3.59 2.14
C LEU A 72 -13.36 2.08 2.40
N LYS A 73 -14.44 1.67 3.08
CA LYS A 73 -14.73 0.24 3.28
C LYS A 73 -15.02 -0.46 1.96
N GLN A 74 -15.89 0.10 1.13
CA GLN A 74 -16.22 -0.45 -0.20
C GLN A 74 -15.00 -0.52 -1.11
N LEU A 75 -14.14 0.51 -1.09
CA LEU A 75 -12.86 0.50 -1.79
C LEU A 75 -11.97 -0.67 -1.34
N ARG A 76 -11.86 -0.88 -0.03
CA ARG A 76 -11.07 -2.01 0.53
C ARG A 76 -11.62 -3.37 0.09
N GLU A 77 -12.94 -3.54 0.07
CA GLU A 77 -13.61 -4.77 -0.37
C GLU A 77 -13.36 -5.03 -1.86
N LEU A 78 -13.54 -4.03 -2.72
CA LEU A 78 -13.27 -4.14 -4.17
C LEU A 78 -11.79 -4.44 -4.48
N ILE A 79 -10.87 -3.83 -3.72
CA ILE A 79 -9.44 -4.09 -3.87
C ILE A 79 -9.07 -5.48 -3.32
N SER A 80 -9.78 -5.99 -2.32
CA SER A 80 -9.55 -7.32 -1.74
C SER A 80 -9.83 -8.46 -2.74
N ASP A 81 -10.71 -8.27 -3.70
CA ASP A 81 -11.01 -9.25 -4.76
C ASP A 81 -9.98 -9.24 -5.90
N MET A 82 -9.10 -8.23 -5.95
CA MET A 82 -7.96 -8.22 -6.87
C MET A 82 -6.86 -9.12 -6.31
N ARG A 83 -6.26 -9.96 -7.16
CA ARG A 83 -5.08 -10.75 -6.81
C ARG A 83 -3.93 -9.80 -6.47
N MET A 84 -3.82 -9.46 -5.20
CA MET A 84 -2.81 -8.57 -4.69
C MET A 84 -1.49 -9.30 -4.59
N ILE A 85 -0.42 -8.62 -4.96
CA ILE A 85 0.94 -9.12 -4.82
C ILE A 85 1.24 -9.20 -3.32
N THR A 86 1.65 -10.36 -2.85
CA THR A 86 2.11 -10.54 -1.47
C THR A 86 3.48 -9.90 -1.26
N VAL A 87 3.87 -9.70 0.00
CA VAL A 87 5.21 -9.20 0.32
C VAL A 87 6.27 -10.17 -0.20
N GLU A 88 6.03 -11.47 -0.12
CA GLU A 88 6.93 -12.52 -0.61
C GLU A 88 7.07 -12.47 -2.14
N GLU A 89 5.97 -12.32 -2.87
CA GLU A 89 6.02 -12.17 -4.34
C GLU A 89 6.77 -10.89 -4.75
N GLU A 90 6.63 -9.81 -3.97
CA GLU A 90 7.37 -8.57 -4.22
C GLU A 90 8.87 -8.73 -3.91
N LEU A 91 9.24 -9.46 -2.85
CA LEU A 91 10.63 -9.77 -2.53
C LEU A 91 11.34 -10.49 -3.69
N GLU A 92 10.68 -11.42 -4.35
CA GLU A 92 11.23 -12.08 -5.54
C GLU A 92 11.40 -11.11 -6.72
N GLN A 93 10.48 -10.16 -6.91
CA GLN A 93 10.60 -9.17 -7.99
C GLN A 93 11.74 -8.17 -7.75
N ILE A 94 11.88 -7.65 -6.52
CA ILE A 94 12.94 -6.69 -6.20
C ILE A 94 14.35 -7.32 -6.30
N LYS A 95 14.48 -8.62 -6.05
CA LYS A 95 15.72 -9.36 -6.21
C LYS A 95 16.26 -9.23 -7.65
N ALA A 96 15.37 -9.40 -8.64
CA ALA A 96 15.76 -9.26 -10.04
C ALA A 96 16.13 -7.80 -10.38
N ILE A 97 15.45 -6.81 -9.80
CA ILE A 97 15.72 -5.38 -10.02
C ILE A 97 17.09 -5.01 -9.44
N LEU A 98 17.39 -5.40 -8.20
CA LEU A 98 18.66 -5.10 -7.54
C LEU A 98 19.83 -5.81 -8.22
N GLN A 99 19.64 -7.07 -8.62
CA GLN A 99 20.66 -7.82 -9.38
C GLN A 99 20.99 -7.13 -10.71
N ALA A 100 19.99 -6.64 -11.43
CA ALA A 100 20.20 -5.89 -12.67
C ALA A 100 20.95 -4.56 -12.46
N ALA A 101 20.83 -3.98 -11.25
CA ALA A 101 21.53 -2.76 -10.84
C ALA A 101 22.93 -3.04 -10.21
N ASN A 102 23.37 -4.30 -10.13
CA ASN A 102 24.60 -4.75 -9.43
C ASN A 102 24.59 -4.37 -7.93
N ILE A 103 23.44 -4.45 -7.27
CA ILE A 103 23.27 -4.23 -5.84
C ILE A 103 23.00 -5.59 -5.18
N GLU A 104 23.81 -5.95 -4.19
CA GLU A 104 23.64 -7.19 -3.44
C GLU A 104 22.44 -7.09 -2.49
N LEU A 105 21.55 -8.09 -2.50
CA LEU A 105 20.38 -8.14 -1.63
C LEU A 105 20.56 -9.19 -0.53
N GLU A 106 20.45 -8.77 0.72
CA GLU A 106 20.26 -9.64 1.88
C GLU A 106 18.81 -9.56 2.36
N VAL A 107 18.15 -10.71 2.54
CA VAL A 107 16.78 -10.78 3.08
C VAL A 107 16.81 -11.47 4.44
N LYS A 108 16.33 -10.78 5.49
CA LYS A 108 16.16 -11.28 6.85
C LYS A 108 14.67 -11.43 7.14
N GLN A 109 14.12 -12.62 6.95
CA GLN A 109 12.72 -12.88 7.16
C GLN A 109 12.51 -13.63 8.47
N GLU A 110 12.16 -12.91 9.54
CA GLU A 110 11.88 -13.46 10.88
C GLU A 110 10.37 -13.55 11.15
N ALA A 111 9.55 -12.94 10.29
CA ALA A 111 8.10 -12.97 10.38
C ALA A 111 7.49 -13.32 9.02
N ASN A 112 6.27 -13.88 9.07
CA ASN A 112 5.47 -14.18 7.89
C ASN A 112 4.39 -13.10 7.72
N SER A 113 4.22 -12.57 6.51
CA SER A 113 3.20 -11.58 6.20
C SER A 113 1.78 -12.17 6.14
N SER A 114 1.62 -13.49 6.30
CA SER A 114 0.32 -14.18 6.24
C SER A 114 -0.70 -13.74 7.32
N SER A 115 -0.25 -13.10 8.39
CA SER A 115 -1.11 -12.48 9.41
C SER A 115 -1.81 -11.21 8.90
N LEU A 116 -1.28 -10.60 7.84
CA LEU A 116 -1.83 -9.39 7.23
C LEU A 116 -2.94 -9.71 6.23
N SER A 117 -3.91 -8.80 6.13
CA SER A 117 -4.91 -8.85 5.08
C SER A 117 -4.28 -8.65 3.69
N PRO A 118 -4.93 -9.08 2.59
CA PRO A 118 -4.42 -8.88 1.23
C PRO A 118 -4.11 -7.42 0.91
N ILE A 119 -4.89 -6.46 1.43
CA ILE A 119 -4.64 -5.04 1.20
C ILE A 119 -3.40 -4.54 1.94
N GLU A 120 -3.18 -4.99 3.18
CA GLU A 120 -2.00 -4.64 3.96
C GLU A 120 -0.74 -5.19 3.30
N GLN A 121 -0.77 -6.44 2.83
CA GLN A 121 0.33 -7.05 2.07
C GLN A 121 0.65 -6.28 0.79
N ASN A 122 -0.37 -5.90 0.02
CA ASN A 122 -0.19 -5.15 -1.22
C ASN A 122 0.40 -3.75 -0.96
N ILE A 123 -0.08 -3.05 0.06
CA ILE A 123 0.45 -1.72 0.43
C ILE A 123 1.91 -1.83 0.87
N LEU A 124 2.26 -2.84 1.67
CA LEU A 124 3.64 -3.11 2.05
C LEU A 124 4.52 -3.45 0.85
N GLY A 125 4.04 -4.30 -0.07
CA GLY A 125 4.74 -4.61 -1.31
C GLY A 125 5.00 -3.36 -2.17
N MET A 126 4.01 -2.45 -2.28
CA MET A 126 4.19 -1.18 -2.97
C MET A 126 5.25 -0.30 -2.28
N CYS A 127 5.29 -0.25 -0.95
CA CYS A 127 6.31 0.49 -0.20
C CYS A 127 7.70 -0.10 -0.42
N LEU A 128 7.81 -1.42 -0.41
CA LEU A 128 9.06 -2.14 -0.69
C LEU A 128 9.58 -1.83 -2.10
N ARG A 129 8.72 -1.89 -3.11
CA ARG A 129 9.06 -1.55 -4.49
C ARG A 129 9.53 -0.11 -4.65
N GLU A 130 8.84 0.83 -4.02
CA GLU A 130 9.20 2.26 -4.05
C GLU A 130 10.56 2.49 -3.38
N ALA A 131 10.79 1.86 -2.21
CA ALA A 131 12.07 1.93 -1.50
C ALA A 131 13.23 1.45 -2.39
N VAL A 132 13.10 0.25 -2.98
CA VAL A 132 14.11 -0.31 -3.88
C VAL A 132 14.31 0.54 -5.13
N THR A 133 13.23 1.09 -5.69
CA THR A 133 13.31 2.02 -6.82
C THR A 133 14.12 3.26 -6.46
N ASN A 134 13.94 3.79 -5.25
CA ASN A 134 14.70 4.94 -4.76
C ASN A 134 16.18 4.59 -4.54
N ILE A 135 16.48 3.40 -4.00
CA ILE A 135 17.85 2.90 -3.86
C ILE A 135 18.53 2.87 -5.24
N VAL A 136 17.94 2.19 -6.21
CA VAL A 136 18.51 2.05 -7.57
C VAL A 136 18.72 3.40 -8.25
N LYS A 137 17.79 4.35 -8.07
CA LYS A 137 17.87 5.65 -8.76
C LYS A 137 18.79 6.66 -8.07
N HIS A 138 18.91 6.58 -6.74
CA HIS A 138 19.41 7.73 -5.97
C HIS A 138 20.53 7.40 -5.00
N SER A 139 20.62 6.15 -4.49
CA SER A 139 21.52 5.87 -3.38
C SER A 139 22.97 5.63 -3.75
N LYS A 140 23.26 5.17 -4.99
CA LYS A 140 24.58 4.64 -5.38
C LYS A 140 25.07 3.51 -4.46
N ALA A 141 24.15 2.80 -3.83
CA ALA A 141 24.45 1.69 -2.95
C ALA A 141 25.01 0.49 -3.71
N THR A 142 25.77 -0.32 -3.02
CA THR A 142 26.24 -1.64 -3.48
C THR A 142 25.55 -2.79 -2.75
N GLU A 143 24.89 -2.49 -1.61
CA GLU A 143 24.20 -3.45 -0.77
C GLU A 143 22.84 -2.91 -0.33
N CYS A 144 21.86 -3.79 -0.27
CA CYS A 144 20.52 -3.53 0.25
C CYS A 144 20.10 -4.67 1.18
N ILE A 145 19.63 -4.33 2.38
CA ILE A 145 19.13 -5.31 3.36
C ILE A 145 17.65 -5.07 3.54
N VAL A 146 16.85 -6.12 3.35
CA VAL A 146 15.41 -6.10 3.62
C VAL A 146 15.11 -7.02 4.80
N SER A 147 14.50 -6.48 5.85
CA SER A 147 14.12 -7.24 7.04
C SER A 147 12.61 -7.20 7.25
N VAL A 148 12.00 -8.36 7.49
CA VAL A 148 10.59 -8.50 7.85
C VAL A 148 10.52 -9.12 9.25
N LEU A 149 10.04 -8.36 10.22
CA LEU A 149 10.02 -8.69 11.65
C LEU A 149 8.59 -8.55 12.18
N GLU A 150 8.27 -9.28 13.24
CA GLU A 150 7.06 -9.04 14.03
C GLU A 150 7.44 -8.72 15.47
N SER A 151 6.97 -7.61 15.98
CA SER A 151 7.23 -7.18 17.35
C SER A 151 6.06 -6.42 17.92
N GLN A 152 5.65 -6.77 19.15
CA GLN A 152 4.59 -6.07 19.91
C GLN A 152 3.24 -5.94 19.17
N GLY A 153 2.90 -6.92 18.33
CA GLY A 153 1.66 -6.88 17.53
C GLY A 153 1.73 -5.98 16.29
N GLU A 154 2.93 -5.61 15.88
CA GLU A 154 3.19 -4.90 14.62
C GLU A 154 4.09 -5.74 13.71
N LEU A 155 3.78 -5.78 12.42
CA LEU A 155 4.71 -6.22 11.40
C LEU A 155 5.57 -5.04 10.97
N ILE A 156 6.88 -5.23 10.98
CA ILE A 156 7.88 -4.21 10.70
C ILE A 156 8.67 -4.63 9.46
N LEU A 157 8.55 -3.83 8.41
CA LEU A 157 9.37 -3.93 7.21
C LEU A 157 10.48 -2.87 7.30
N LYS A 158 11.75 -3.30 7.22
CA LYS A 158 12.90 -2.41 7.14
C LYS A 158 13.60 -2.61 5.80
N VAL A 159 14.02 -1.51 5.20
CA VAL A 159 14.85 -1.48 3.99
C VAL A 159 16.04 -0.57 4.26
N GLU A 160 17.23 -1.14 4.19
CA GLU A 160 18.49 -0.45 4.48
C GLU A 160 19.38 -0.50 3.23
N ASP A 161 20.04 0.59 2.92
CA ASP A 161 21.06 0.66 1.89
C ASP A 161 22.37 1.27 2.44
N ASN A 162 23.49 0.92 1.83
CA ASN A 162 24.81 1.45 2.18
C ASN A 162 25.24 2.63 1.27
N GLY A 163 24.30 3.34 0.67
CA GLY A 163 24.58 4.40 -0.28
C GLY A 163 24.92 5.75 0.34
N VAL A 164 24.67 6.83 -0.43
CA VAL A 164 25.03 8.20 -0.03
C VAL A 164 24.16 8.82 1.03
N GLY A 165 23.07 8.13 1.46
CA GLY A 165 22.12 8.63 2.44
C GLY A 165 21.21 9.74 1.88
N LEU A 166 20.56 10.47 2.80
CA LEU A 166 19.56 11.51 2.47
C LEU A 166 20.15 12.92 2.32
N GLU A 167 21.46 13.09 2.36
CA GLU A 167 22.08 14.41 2.23
C GLU A 167 21.70 15.06 0.90
N ASN A 168 21.00 16.19 0.95
CA ASN A 168 20.53 17.02 -0.17
C ASN A 168 19.27 16.55 -0.94
N GLN A 169 18.52 15.59 -0.48
CA GLN A 169 17.21 15.32 -1.09
C GLN A 169 16.10 16.02 -0.29
N ASN A 170 15.25 16.78 -0.99
CA ASN A 170 13.98 17.23 -0.41
C ASN A 170 13.21 16.00 0.07
N HIS A 171 13.06 15.86 1.39
CA HIS A 171 12.41 14.72 2.06
C HIS A 171 10.92 14.50 1.66
N ASP A 172 10.35 15.38 0.85
CA ASP A 172 8.97 15.37 0.38
C ASP A 172 8.81 14.96 -1.10
N GLY A 173 9.70 14.12 -1.62
CA GLY A 173 9.51 13.53 -2.95
C GLY A 173 8.15 12.81 -3.03
N ASN A 174 7.47 12.89 -4.19
CA ASN A 174 6.14 12.30 -4.41
C ASN A 174 6.06 10.82 -3.99
N GLY A 175 7.15 10.06 -4.07
CA GLY A 175 7.21 8.65 -3.67
C GLY A 175 7.06 8.45 -2.16
N ILE A 176 7.84 9.17 -1.36
CA ILE A 176 7.77 9.10 0.12
C ILE A 176 6.42 9.58 0.63
N ARG A 177 5.92 10.69 0.09
CA ARG A 177 4.59 11.19 0.43
C ARG A 177 3.51 10.15 0.09
N GLY A 178 3.56 9.56 -1.09
CA GLY A 178 2.62 8.52 -1.50
C GLY A 178 2.71 7.24 -0.64
N MET A 179 3.90 6.87 -0.16
CA MET A 179 4.04 5.78 0.82
C MET A 179 3.35 6.14 2.15
N LYS A 180 3.59 7.33 2.70
CA LYS A 180 2.97 7.80 3.95
C LYS A 180 1.43 7.81 3.84
N GLU A 181 0.89 8.33 2.74
CA GLU A 181 -0.54 8.38 2.49
C GLU A 181 -1.17 6.98 2.42
N ARG A 182 -0.53 6.02 1.73
CA ARG A 182 -1.04 4.65 1.61
C ARG A 182 -0.94 3.87 2.93
N ILE A 183 0.17 3.98 3.64
CA ILE A 183 0.36 3.28 4.92
C ILE A 183 -0.61 3.81 5.99
N ALA A 184 -0.96 5.09 5.96
CA ALA A 184 -1.97 5.66 6.86
C ALA A 184 -3.38 5.05 6.63
N LEU A 185 -3.68 4.51 5.44
CA LEU A 185 -4.96 3.82 5.16
C LEU A 185 -5.13 2.50 5.93
N ILE A 186 -4.02 1.93 6.40
CA ILE A 186 -3.98 0.66 7.14
C ILE A 186 -3.48 0.86 8.58
N ASP A 187 -3.66 2.07 9.12
CA ASP A 187 -3.26 2.46 10.46
C ASP A 187 -1.76 2.23 10.75
N GLY A 188 -0.95 2.21 9.70
CA GLY A 188 0.48 2.00 9.77
C GLY A 188 1.27 3.30 9.82
N PHE A 189 2.59 3.16 9.95
CA PHE A 189 3.54 4.27 10.09
C PHE A 189 4.76 4.06 9.19
N VAL A 190 5.28 5.16 8.61
CA VAL A 190 6.51 5.18 7.80
C VAL A 190 7.50 6.16 8.38
N GLU A 191 8.70 5.68 8.61
CA GLU A 191 9.84 6.49 9.03
C GLU A 191 10.99 6.31 8.03
N LEU A 192 11.60 7.43 7.64
CA LEU A 192 12.77 7.45 6.77
C LEU A 192 13.88 8.18 7.51
N GLY A 193 15.02 7.54 7.65
CA GLY A 193 16.17 8.05 8.37
C GLY A 193 17.48 7.84 7.59
N THR A 194 18.52 8.54 8.02
CA THR A 194 19.89 8.33 7.57
C THR A 194 20.61 7.39 8.52
N ILE A 195 21.31 6.41 7.98
CA ILE A 195 22.29 5.61 8.68
C ILE A 195 23.68 5.93 8.11
N ASN A 196 24.73 5.52 8.76
CA ASN A 196 26.07 5.83 8.28
C ASN A 196 26.85 4.55 7.96
N PRO A 197 27.08 4.21 6.67
CA PRO A 197 26.57 4.93 5.49
C PRO A 197 25.13 4.49 5.12
N GLY A 198 24.37 5.37 4.43
CA GLY A 198 23.16 5.02 3.72
C GLY A 198 21.84 5.53 4.30
N THR A 199 20.75 4.85 3.91
CA THR A 199 19.38 5.19 4.27
C THR A 199 18.69 4.01 4.92
N LEU A 200 17.79 4.29 5.87
CA LEU A 200 16.91 3.32 6.52
C LEU A 200 15.46 3.77 6.35
N LEU A 201 14.67 2.94 5.71
CA LEU A 201 13.22 3.04 5.69
C LEU A 201 12.64 2.01 6.68
N ILE A 202 11.73 2.45 7.54
CA ILE A 202 10.96 1.59 8.44
C ILE A 202 9.49 1.78 8.15
N VAL A 203 8.78 0.69 7.91
CA VAL A 203 7.33 0.66 7.78
C VAL A 203 6.78 -0.26 8.86
N LYS A 204 5.83 0.23 9.64
CA LYS A 204 5.15 -0.53 10.70
C LYS A 204 3.67 -0.64 10.40
N VAL A 205 3.10 -1.82 10.55
CA VAL A 205 1.68 -2.08 10.34
C VAL A 205 1.15 -2.91 11.51
N PRO A 206 0.06 -2.50 12.18
CA PRO A 206 -0.53 -3.28 13.25
C PRO A 206 -1.04 -4.61 12.74
N VAL A 207 -0.68 -5.71 13.41
CA VAL A 207 -1.20 -7.06 13.13
C VAL A 207 -2.46 -7.27 13.96
N VAL A 208 -3.62 -7.21 13.31
CA VAL A 208 -4.88 -7.56 13.97
C VAL A 208 -4.95 -9.08 14.07
N ILE A 209 -4.73 -9.62 15.26
CA ILE A 209 -4.96 -11.05 15.54
C ILE A 209 -6.47 -11.30 15.32
N ARG A 210 -6.83 -11.79 14.15
CA ARG A 210 -8.19 -12.30 13.93
C ARG A 210 -8.34 -13.59 14.72
N THR A 211 -8.75 -13.48 15.98
CA THR A 211 -9.20 -14.63 16.75
C THR A 211 -10.42 -15.19 15.99
N GLY A 212 -10.25 -16.34 15.36
CA GLY A 212 -11.30 -17.09 14.70
C GLY A 212 -12.36 -17.53 15.74
N LYS A 213 -13.38 -16.69 15.91
CA LYS A 213 -14.61 -16.99 16.67
C LYS A 213 -15.80 -16.40 15.94
N ASP A 214 -16.03 -16.84 14.71
CA ASP A 214 -17.34 -16.69 14.04
C ASP A 214 -17.66 -17.91 13.17
N GLU A 215 -17.20 -19.11 13.56
CA GLU A 215 -17.85 -20.34 13.16
C GLU A 215 -18.51 -20.96 14.40
N VAL A 216 -19.79 -21.10 14.31
CA VAL A 216 -20.78 -21.76 15.18
C VAL A 216 -21.72 -20.78 15.90
N ARG A 217 -22.74 -20.36 15.17
CA ARG A 217 -24.14 -20.46 15.65
C ARG A 217 -25.08 -20.58 14.47
N ALA A 218 -25.59 -21.80 14.36
CA ALA A 218 -26.65 -22.26 13.49
C ALA A 218 -27.90 -21.38 13.49
#